data_6b0d99c968198cd2e6b9f96c5a01f992
#
_entry.id   6b0d99c968198cd2e6b9f96c5a01f992
#
_cell.length_a   1.000
_cell.length_b   1.000
_cell.length_c   1.000
_cell.angle_alpha   90.00
_cell.angle_beta   90.00
_cell.angle_gamma   90.00
#
_symmetry.space_group_name_H-M   'P 1'
#
loop_
_entity.id
_entity.type
_entity.pdbx_description
1 polymer ?
#
loop_
_entity_poly.entity_id
_entity_poly.type
_entity_poly.pdbx_seq_one_letter_code
_entity_poly.pdbx_strand_id
1 'polypeptide(L)'
;MPTSDASAESSQSILHEIALISRIEAVPSMLKMICDETGMGFAAVARVTDLSWTACAVQDNICFGLKPGEQLELHSTLCCESRVARAPIIIDDFSLDATYRGHHTSKIYKLGSYISVPIITPGGSYFGNLCAIDPRPARVSEPRVVRMFEVFATLIAMQIESEQRQSSTEAQLTTERETGTLREQFIAVLGHDLRNPLSAVNATADYLVRRTDDTSLVNAGHRLKRTVHRMAQLIDDVMDFARGRLGSGMAVSIQPVDDLDERLRGVVDELRAANPSREVVTELALNTRVDCDPSRIQQLLSNLLGNALTHGAEGEPVMVRAATDDNHICISVANRGEPIPSEVLPKVFEPYWRPPSSSPGGGLGLGLYICKEIVEAHGGTIEVCSSAESGTCFTARLPVLK
;
A
#
# COMPACT_ATOMS: atom_id res chain seq x y z
N MET A 1 8.37 -26.84 -33.90
CA MET A 1 7.13 -26.07 -33.81
C MET A 1 7.13 -25.25 -32.55
N PRO A 2 7.28 -23.95 -32.64
CA PRO A 2 6.79 -23.01 -31.63
C PRO A 2 6.12 -21.81 -32.33
N THR A 3 4.81 -21.79 -32.48
CA THR A 3 4.11 -20.72 -33.22
C THR A 3 2.72 -20.39 -32.71
N SER A 4 2.23 -20.95 -31.59
CA SER A 4 0.88 -20.60 -31.14
C SER A 4 0.86 -19.48 -30.04
N ASP A 5 1.89 -19.36 -29.22
CA ASP A 5 1.93 -18.37 -28.13
C ASP A 5 2.25 -16.95 -28.62
N ALA A 6 3.18 -16.80 -29.56
CA ALA A 6 3.56 -15.48 -30.09
C ALA A 6 2.42 -14.77 -30.86
N SER A 7 1.51 -15.53 -31.49
CA SER A 7 0.34 -14.96 -32.18
C SER A 7 -0.77 -14.54 -31.22
N ALA A 8 -0.95 -15.22 -30.11
CA ALA A 8 -1.92 -14.89 -29.08
C ALA A 8 -1.51 -13.65 -28.27
N GLU A 9 -0.24 -13.54 -27.89
CA GLU A 9 0.31 -12.34 -27.23
C GLU A 9 0.23 -11.10 -28.13
N SER A 10 0.51 -11.25 -29.43
CA SER A 10 0.38 -10.16 -30.40
C SER A 10 -1.08 -9.68 -30.52
N SER A 11 -2.05 -10.59 -30.55
CA SER A 11 -3.47 -10.22 -30.65
C SER A 11 -3.99 -9.52 -29.39
N GLN A 12 -3.57 -9.92 -28.22
CA GLN A 12 -3.98 -9.34 -26.94
C GLN A 12 -3.38 -7.93 -26.74
N SER A 13 -2.13 -7.72 -27.17
CA SER A 13 -1.49 -6.42 -27.18
C SER A 13 -2.19 -5.45 -28.11
N ILE A 14 -2.56 -5.86 -29.30
CA ILE A 14 -3.29 -5.04 -30.29
C ILE A 14 -4.65 -4.61 -29.74
N LEU A 15 -5.41 -5.52 -29.13
CA LEU A 15 -6.70 -5.20 -28.51
C LEU A 15 -6.56 -4.17 -27.38
N HIS A 16 -5.51 -4.27 -26.59
CA HIS A 16 -5.20 -3.31 -25.53
C HIS A 16 -4.90 -1.91 -26.10
N GLU A 17 -4.13 -1.83 -27.18
CA GLU A 17 -3.76 -0.56 -27.82
C GLU A 17 -4.96 0.11 -28.50
N ILE A 18 -5.85 -0.66 -29.11
CA ILE A 18 -7.11 -0.15 -29.66
C ILE A 18 -8.00 0.39 -28.53
N ALA A 19 -8.14 -0.36 -27.46
CA ALA A 19 -8.90 0.06 -26.29
C ALA A 19 -8.33 1.33 -25.66
N LEU A 20 -7.01 1.49 -25.65
CA LEU A 20 -6.32 2.69 -25.17
C LEU A 20 -6.73 3.93 -25.97
N ILE A 21 -6.65 3.85 -27.30
CA ILE A 21 -7.05 4.97 -28.17
C ILE A 21 -8.56 5.24 -28.10
N SER A 22 -9.39 4.20 -27.98
CA SER A 22 -10.85 4.36 -27.87
C SER A 22 -11.31 5.07 -26.60
N ARG A 23 -10.50 5.06 -25.53
CA ARG A 23 -10.75 5.81 -24.28
C ARG A 23 -10.48 7.31 -24.43
N ILE A 24 -9.72 7.70 -25.44
CA ILE A 24 -9.43 9.12 -25.71
C ILE A 24 -10.60 9.74 -26.45
N GLU A 25 -11.58 10.27 -25.71
CA GLU A 25 -12.83 10.82 -26.24
C GLU A 25 -12.62 11.91 -27.34
N ALA A 26 -11.48 12.58 -27.33
CA ALA A 26 -11.14 13.63 -28.28
C ALA A 26 -10.76 13.11 -29.68
N VAL A 27 -10.28 11.85 -29.79
CA VAL A 27 -9.74 11.32 -31.07
C VAL A 27 -10.75 11.33 -32.22
N PRO A 28 -11.98 10.88 -32.06
CA PRO A 28 -12.96 10.95 -33.13
C PRO A 28 -13.21 12.38 -33.65
N SER A 29 -13.28 13.35 -32.73
CA SER A 29 -13.45 14.78 -33.07
C SER A 29 -12.23 15.35 -33.79
N MET A 30 -11.00 14.95 -33.37
CA MET A 30 -9.76 15.35 -34.06
C MET A 30 -9.71 14.81 -35.50
N LEU A 31 -10.01 13.52 -35.69
CA LEU A 31 -10.04 12.91 -37.03
C LEU A 31 -11.09 13.55 -37.94
N LYS A 32 -12.26 13.85 -37.42
CA LYS A 32 -13.28 14.58 -38.15
C LYS A 32 -12.81 15.98 -38.53
N MET A 33 -12.23 16.73 -37.62
CA MET A 33 -11.67 18.07 -37.87
C MET A 33 -10.57 18.03 -38.94
N ILE A 34 -9.69 17.01 -38.92
CA ILE A 34 -8.70 16.82 -39.98
C ILE A 34 -9.36 16.70 -41.33
N CYS A 35 -10.38 15.86 -41.48
CA CYS A 35 -11.10 15.71 -42.76
C CYS A 35 -11.78 17.01 -43.18
N ASP A 36 -12.45 17.71 -42.26
CA ASP A 36 -13.18 18.94 -42.53
C ASP A 36 -12.26 20.09 -42.94
N GLU A 37 -11.10 20.27 -42.27
CA GLU A 37 -10.15 21.37 -42.51
C GLU A 37 -9.24 21.13 -43.71
N THR A 38 -8.90 19.89 -44.04
CA THR A 38 -8.01 19.55 -45.16
C THR A 38 -8.75 19.20 -46.43
N GLY A 39 -10.03 18.86 -46.33
CA GLY A 39 -10.82 18.28 -47.44
C GLY A 39 -10.42 16.85 -47.79
N MET A 40 -9.54 16.21 -46.99
CA MET A 40 -9.19 14.82 -47.20
C MET A 40 -10.30 13.89 -46.72
N GLY A 41 -10.52 12.82 -47.45
CA GLY A 41 -11.66 11.94 -47.19
C GLY A 41 -11.41 10.84 -46.15
N PHE A 42 -10.17 10.61 -45.75
CA PHE A 42 -9.85 9.58 -44.75
C PHE A 42 -8.76 10.08 -43.77
N ALA A 43 -8.97 9.84 -42.46
CA ALA A 43 -8.00 10.09 -41.44
C ALA A 43 -7.98 8.96 -40.41
N ALA A 44 -6.82 8.63 -39.84
CA ALA A 44 -6.69 7.55 -38.89
C ALA A 44 -5.58 7.80 -37.87
N VAL A 45 -5.75 7.24 -36.68
CA VAL A 45 -4.69 6.96 -35.73
C VAL A 45 -4.31 5.49 -35.89
N ALA A 46 -3.05 5.25 -36.25
CA ALA A 46 -2.51 3.92 -36.49
C ALA A 46 -1.43 3.56 -35.46
N ARG A 47 -1.51 2.37 -34.92
CA ARG A 47 -0.40 1.73 -34.21
C ARG A 47 0.55 1.14 -35.24
N VAL A 48 1.83 1.49 -35.15
CA VAL A 48 2.84 0.97 -36.09
C VAL A 48 3.98 0.35 -35.30
N THR A 49 4.12 -0.95 -35.45
CA THR A 49 5.19 -1.74 -34.81
C THR A 49 6.23 -2.18 -35.86
N ASP A 50 7.19 -3.04 -35.50
CA ASP A 50 8.10 -3.66 -36.44
C ASP A 50 7.41 -4.70 -37.33
N LEU A 51 6.25 -5.20 -36.90
CA LEU A 51 5.58 -6.35 -37.51
C LEU A 51 4.25 -6.00 -38.16
N SER A 52 3.58 -4.94 -37.68
CA SER A 52 2.20 -4.63 -38.09
C SER A 52 1.91 -3.14 -38.17
N TRP A 53 0.97 -2.81 -39.02
CA TRP A 53 0.25 -1.54 -39.04
C TRP A 53 -1.22 -1.83 -38.69
N THR A 54 -1.74 -1.25 -37.61
CA THR A 54 -3.10 -1.51 -37.15
C THR A 54 -3.85 -0.20 -36.97
N ALA A 55 -5.06 -0.09 -37.55
CA ALA A 55 -5.94 1.05 -37.34
C ALA A 55 -6.52 1.05 -35.92
N CYS A 56 -6.24 2.08 -35.11
CA CYS A 56 -6.81 2.23 -33.77
C CYS A 56 -8.09 3.07 -33.78
N ALA A 57 -8.11 4.14 -34.59
CA ALA A 57 -9.29 4.96 -34.80
C ALA A 57 -9.31 5.44 -36.26
N VAL A 58 -10.51 5.57 -36.85
CA VAL A 58 -10.70 5.89 -38.28
C VAL A 58 -11.85 6.85 -38.44
N GLN A 59 -11.65 7.83 -39.32
CA GLN A 59 -12.70 8.63 -39.97
C GLN A 59 -12.64 8.36 -41.47
N ASP A 60 -13.65 7.76 -42.04
CA ASP A 60 -13.71 7.38 -43.46
C ASP A 60 -14.94 7.97 -44.18
N ASN A 61 -14.68 8.99 -45.00
CA ASN A 61 -15.68 9.68 -45.82
C ASN A 61 -15.62 9.28 -47.32
N ILE A 62 -14.64 8.42 -47.69
CA ILE A 62 -14.41 8.03 -49.09
C ILE A 62 -14.63 6.54 -49.35
N CYS A 63 -15.15 5.81 -48.34
CA CYS A 63 -15.33 4.36 -48.41
C CYS A 63 -14.02 3.60 -48.72
N PHE A 64 -12.94 4.01 -48.07
CA PHE A 64 -11.66 3.30 -48.12
C PHE A 64 -11.79 1.89 -47.55
N GLY A 65 -12.73 1.73 -46.60
CA GLY A 65 -13.20 0.44 -46.11
C GLY A 65 -12.42 -0.12 -44.90
N LEU A 66 -11.49 0.66 -44.35
CA LEU A 66 -10.70 0.24 -43.19
C LEU A 66 -11.42 0.58 -41.88
N LYS A 67 -11.48 -0.38 -40.95
CA LYS A 67 -12.12 -0.24 -39.63
C LYS A 67 -11.11 -0.33 -38.51
N PRO A 68 -11.42 0.22 -37.31
CA PRO A 68 -10.59 -0.01 -36.11
C PRO A 68 -10.39 -1.50 -35.86
N GLY A 69 -9.12 -1.89 -35.60
CA GLY A 69 -8.70 -3.28 -35.44
C GLY A 69 -8.17 -3.96 -36.70
N GLU A 70 -8.49 -3.43 -37.88
CA GLU A 70 -8.00 -3.99 -39.13
C GLU A 70 -6.53 -3.57 -39.36
N GLN A 71 -5.81 -4.42 -40.07
CA GLN A 71 -4.39 -4.27 -40.34
C GLN A 71 -4.12 -4.08 -41.83
N LEU A 72 -3.12 -3.27 -42.12
CA LEU A 72 -2.51 -3.19 -43.43
C LEU A 72 -1.13 -3.86 -43.40
N GLU A 73 -0.70 -4.33 -44.56
CA GLU A 73 0.67 -4.84 -44.70
C GLU A 73 1.66 -3.69 -44.47
N LEU A 74 2.54 -3.85 -43.49
CA LEU A 74 3.43 -2.78 -43.01
C LEU A 74 4.20 -2.11 -44.15
N HIS A 75 4.83 -2.91 -45.02
CA HIS A 75 5.62 -2.40 -46.14
C HIS A 75 4.80 -1.82 -47.27
N SER A 76 3.49 -1.96 -47.27
CA SER A 76 2.61 -1.30 -48.25
C SER A 76 2.30 0.16 -47.89
N THR A 77 2.70 0.60 -46.67
CA THR A 77 2.40 1.94 -46.13
C THR A 77 3.65 2.79 -45.94
N LEU A 78 3.52 4.12 -46.17
CA LEU A 78 4.57 5.09 -45.85
C LEU A 78 4.76 5.34 -44.35
N CYS A 79 3.85 4.85 -43.50
CA CYS A 79 3.99 4.96 -42.05
C CYS A 79 5.24 4.24 -41.51
N CYS A 80 5.70 3.19 -42.21
CA CYS A 80 6.95 2.51 -41.88
C CYS A 80 8.15 3.45 -42.04
N GLU A 81 8.22 4.24 -43.10
CA GLU A 81 9.28 5.20 -43.33
C GLU A 81 9.24 6.36 -42.33
N SER A 82 8.04 6.89 -42.05
CA SER A 82 7.83 7.90 -41.02
C SER A 82 8.31 7.42 -39.63
N ARG A 83 8.10 6.13 -39.32
CA ARG A 83 8.58 5.52 -38.08
C ARG A 83 10.10 5.51 -37.98
N VAL A 84 10.78 5.06 -39.05
CA VAL A 84 12.24 4.98 -39.10
C VAL A 84 12.86 6.38 -39.02
N ALA A 85 12.32 7.34 -39.79
CA ALA A 85 12.80 8.71 -39.81
C ALA A 85 12.40 9.52 -38.57
N ARG A 86 11.38 9.07 -37.79
CA ARG A 86 10.72 9.84 -36.73
C ARG A 86 10.32 11.24 -37.16
N ALA A 87 9.90 11.37 -38.38
CA ALA A 87 9.61 12.65 -39.06
C ALA A 87 8.30 12.56 -39.84
N PRO A 88 7.56 13.66 -40.01
CA PRO A 88 6.40 13.71 -40.87
C PRO A 88 6.73 13.36 -42.32
N ILE A 89 5.77 12.72 -42.99
CA ILE A 89 5.76 12.55 -44.45
C ILE A 89 4.55 13.34 -44.99
N ILE A 90 4.81 14.26 -45.90
CA ILE A 90 3.77 15.20 -46.39
C ILE A 90 3.86 15.25 -47.92
N ILE A 91 2.79 14.90 -48.59
CA ILE A 91 2.72 14.80 -50.06
C ILE A 91 1.42 15.42 -50.51
N ASP A 92 1.49 16.57 -51.15
CA ASP A 92 0.33 17.29 -51.72
C ASP A 92 -0.23 16.60 -52.98
N ASP A 93 0.65 16.10 -53.82
CA ASP A 93 0.33 15.39 -55.05
C ASP A 93 1.42 14.36 -55.36
N PHE A 94 1.10 13.09 -55.27
CA PHE A 94 2.02 11.99 -55.58
C PHE A 94 2.57 12.05 -57.01
N SER A 95 1.82 12.62 -58.00
CA SER A 95 2.26 12.69 -59.38
C SER A 95 3.37 13.71 -59.57
N LEU A 96 3.45 14.73 -58.73
CA LEU A 96 4.38 15.84 -58.78
C LEU A 96 5.53 15.74 -57.79
N ASP A 97 5.39 14.89 -56.76
CA ASP A 97 6.38 14.74 -55.67
C ASP A 97 7.70 14.15 -56.17
N ALA A 98 8.81 14.80 -55.86
CA ALA A 98 10.16 14.42 -56.37
C ALA A 98 10.64 13.10 -55.73
N THR A 99 10.25 12.82 -54.50
CA THR A 99 10.71 11.66 -53.70
C THR A 99 9.78 10.48 -53.85
N TYR A 100 8.46 10.74 -53.78
CA TYR A 100 7.46 9.66 -53.66
C TYR A 100 6.70 9.39 -54.98
N ARG A 101 7.05 10.11 -56.06
CA ARG A 101 6.50 9.87 -57.39
C ARG A 101 6.79 8.45 -57.85
N GLY A 102 5.75 7.66 -57.91
CA GLY A 102 5.84 6.25 -58.32
C GLY A 102 6.04 5.25 -57.17
N HIS A 103 6.03 5.72 -55.91
CA HIS A 103 6.08 4.85 -54.75
C HIS A 103 4.89 3.86 -54.79
N HIS A 104 5.13 2.62 -54.38
CA HIS A 104 4.15 1.54 -54.48
C HIS A 104 2.87 1.82 -53.67
N THR A 105 2.94 2.49 -52.53
CA THR A 105 1.80 2.86 -51.69
C THR A 105 0.72 3.65 -52.48
N SER A 106 1.13 4.64 -53.30
CA SER A 106 0.22 5.43 -54.10
C SER A 106 -0.51 4.59 -55.17
N LYS A 107 0.15 3.56 -55.70
CA LYS A 107 -0.44 2.65 -56.68
C LYS A 107 -1.38 1.63 -56.04
N ILE A 108 -1.00 1.06 -54.90
CA ILE A 108 -1.83 0.06 -54.18
C ILE A 108 -3.13 0.69 -53.73
N TYR A 109 -3.05 1.87 -53.10
CA TYR A 109 -4.22 2.52 -52.47
C TYR A 109 -4.81 3.65 -53.32
N LYS A 110 -4.33 3.89 -54.53
CA LYS A 110 -4.75 4.93 -55.46
C LYS A 110 -4.77 6.31 -54.82
N LEU A 111 -3.69 6.70 -54.17
CA LEU A 111 -3.58 7.95 -53.43
C LEU A 111 -3.12 9.10 -54.33
N GLY A 112 -3.78 10.26 -54.20
CA GLY A 112 -3.37 11.52 -54.77
C GLY A 112 -2.59 12.38 -53.75
N SER A 113 -2.97 12.39 -52.49
CA SER A 113 -2.31 13.12 -51.40
C SER A 113 -2.18 12.28 -50.14
N TYR A 114 -1.20 12.64 -49.31
CA TYR A 114 -0.86 11.90 -48.09
C TYR A 114 -0.22 12.81 -47.06
N ILE A 115 -0.61 12.68 -45.78
CA ILE A 115 0.10 13.23 -44.65
C ILE A 115 0.14 12.22 -43.52
N SER A 116 1.29 12.09 -42.89
CA SER A 116 1.51 11.21 -41.71
C SER A 116 2.46 11.88 -40.75
N VAL A 117 2.05 12.02 -39.50
CA VAL A 117 2.84 12.63 -38.42
C VAL A 117 3.04 11.58 -37.33
N PRO A 118 4.27 11.35 -36.87
CA PRO A 118 4.54 10.37 -35.83
C PRO A 118 3.96 10.81 -34.49
N ILE A 119 3.36 9.87 -33.77
CA ILE A 119 2.91 10.01 -32.39
C ILE A 119 4.02 9.49 -31.49
N ILE A 120 4.72 10.42 -30.84
CA ILE A 120 5.86 10.12 -29.94
C ILE A 120 5.49 10.63 -28.55
N THR A 121 5.48 9.73 -27.57
CA THR A 121 5.15 10.10 -26.19
C THR A 121 6.20 11.03 -25.59
N PRO A 122 5.88 11.83 -24.57
CA PRO A 122 6.86 12.66 -23.85
C PRO A 122 8.08 11.88 -23.35
N GLY A 123 7.91 10.59 -23.02
CA GLY A 123 9.01 9.68 -22.67
C GLY A 123 9.88 9.24 -23.86
N GLY A 124 9.61 9.75 -25.10
CA GLY A 124 10.38 9.42 -26.30
C GLY A 124 9.98 8.10 -26.97
N SER A 125 8.98 7.41 -26.50
CA SER A 125 8.48 6.15 -27.07
C SER A 125 7.62 6.45 -28.31
N TYR A 126 7.89 5.74 -29.40
CA TYR A 126 7.07 5.84 -30.61
C TYR A 126 5.85 4.93 -30.50
N PHE A 127 4.65 5.48 -30.63
CA PHE A 127 3.41 4.74 -30.62
C PHE A 127 2.98 4.34 -32.04
N GLY A 128 2.95 5.30 -32.95
CA GLY A 128 2.43 5.11 -34.30
C GLY A 128 2.31 6.41 -35.04
N ASN A 129 1.29 6.53 -35.91
CA ASN A 129 1.10 7.71 -36.72
C ASN A 129 -0.34 8.23 -36.67
N LEU A 130 -0.46 9.55 -36.73
CA LEU A 130 -1.67 10.25 -37.15
C LEU A 130 -1.56 10.51 -38.65
N CYS A 131 -2.43 9.94 -39.46
CA CYS A 131 -2.34 10.04 -40.89
C CYS A 131 -3.68 10.42 -41.56
N ALA A 132 -3.60 11.04 -42.73
CA ALA A 132 -4.75 11.23 -43.60
C ALA A 132 -4.37 10.99 -45.06
N ILE A 133 -5.33 10.54 -45.85
CA ILE A 133 -5.16 10.20 -47.25
C ILE A 133 -6.38 10.64 -48.08
N ASP A 134 -6.15 10.97 -49.35
CA ASP A 134 -7.21 11.21 -50.33
C ASP A 134 -6.77 10.73 -51.73
N PRO A 135 -7.70 10.20 -52.58
CA PRO A 135 -7.38 9.91 -53.96
C PRO A 135 -7.08 11.15 -54.83
N ARG A 136 -7.46 12.32 -54.36
CA ARG A 136 -7.22 13.60 -55.02
C ARG A 136 -6.04 14.32 -54.41
N PRO A 137 -5.30 15.17 -55.16
CA PRO A 137 -4.33 16.09 -54.62
C PRO A 137 -4.96 17.03 -53.57
N ALA A 138 -4.24 17.33 -52.47
CA ALA A 138 -4.69 18.25 -51.43
C ALA A 138 -3.47 19.04 -50.88
N ARG A 139 -3.66 20.29 -50.46
CA ARG A 139 -2.58 21.16 -49.94
C ARG A 139 -2.27 20.86 -48.49
N VAL A 140 -1.72 19.69 -48.22
CA VAL A 140 -1.40 19.23 -46.86
C VAL A 140 -0.07 19.79 -46.34
N SER A 141 0.78 20.34 -47.23
CA SER A 141 2.05 21.02 -46.88
C SER A 141 1.85 22.44 -46.34
N GLU A 142 0.63 22.97 -46.34
CA GLU A 142 0.39 24.29 -45.73
C GLU A 142 0.80 24.29 -44.24
N PRO A 143 1.56 25.31 -43.78
CA PRO A 143 2.08 25.33 -42.39
C PRO A 143 0.97 25.22 -41.31
N ARG A 144 -0.26 25.67 -41.63
CA ARG A 144 -1.41 25.55 -40.73
C ARG A 144 -1.85 24.08 -40.58
N VAL A 145 -1.88 23.34 -41.69
CA VAL A 145 -2.26 21.92 -41.70
C VAL A 145 -1.23 21.07 -40.97
N VAL A 146 0.03 21.23 -41.32
CA VAL A 146 1.14 20.50 -40.66
C VAL A 146 1.11 20.74 -39.15
N ARG A 147 0.98 21.97 -38.71
CA ARG A 147 0.91 22.35 -37.31
C ARG A 147 -0.28 21.74 -36.57
N MET A 148 -1.45 21.66 -37.25
CA MET A 148 -2.63 20.99 -36.69
C MET A 148 -2.35 19.51 -36.42
N PHE A 149 -1.74 18.79 -37.38
CA PHE A 149 -1.36 17.39 -37.19
C PHE A 149 -0.36 17.20 -36.06
N GLU A 150 0.68 18.06 -35.99
CA GLU A 150 1.69 18.01 -34.94
C GLU A 150 1.08 18.23 -33.55
N VAL A 151 0.17 19.20 -33.42
CA VAL A 151 -0.55 19.46 -32.17
C VAL A 151 -1.42 18.27 -31.78
N PHE A 152 -2.21 17.72 -32.73
CA PHE A 152 -3.04 16.56 -32.45
C PHE A 152 -2.23 15.31 -32.11
N ALA A 153 -1.14 15.04 -32.84
CA ALA A 153 -0.24 13.95 -32.52
C ALA A 153 0.36 14.10 -31.11
N THR A 154 0.74 15.33 -30.73
CA THR A 154 1.25 15.63 -29.39
C THR A 154 0.18 15.42 -28.31
N LEU A 155 -1.05 15.89 -28.51
CA LEU A 155 -2.15 15.71 -27.56
C LEU A 155 -2.50 14.23 -27.39
N ILE A 156 -2.56 13.47 -28.49
CA ILE A 156 -2.78 12.02 -28.44
C ILE A 156 -1.65 11.33 -27.67
N ALA A 157 -0.39 11.71 -27.93
CA ALA A 157 0.77 11.15 -27.26
C ALA A 157 0.75 11.39 -25.73
N MET A 158 0.40 12.62 -25.32
CA MET A 158 0.24 12.96 -23.89
C MET A 158 -0.86 12.16 -23.24
N GLN A 159 -1.98 11.99 -23.91
CA GLN A 159 -3.11 11.23 -23.38
C GLN A 159 -2.80 9.74 -23.27
N ILE A 160 -2.10 9.16 -24.26
CA ILE A 160 -1.62 7.77 -24.21
C ILE A 160 -0.74 7.55 -22.96
N GLU A 161 0.22 8.45 -22.73
CA GLU A 161 1.11 8.33 -21.56
C GLU A 161 0.36 8.47 -20.24
N SER A 162 -0.61 9.37 -20.17
CA SER A 162 -1.47 9.55 -18.99
C SER A 162 -2.29 8.28 -18.68
N GLU A 163 -2.95 7.71 -19.67
CA GLU A 163 -3.73 6.47 -19.52
C GLU A 163 -2.87 5.27 -19.10
N GLN A 164 -1.67 5.15 -19.68
CA GLN A 164 -0.72 4.09 -19.32
C GLN A 164 -0.24 4.23 -17.87
N ARG A 165 0.08 5.45 -17.42
CA ARG A 165 0.46 5.71 -16.02
C ARG A 165 -0.66 5.38 -15.05
N GLN A 166 -1.88 5.83 -15.36
CA GLN A 166 -3.04 5.56 -14.51
C GLN A 166 -3.28 4.06 -14.37
N SER A 167 -3.31 3.33 -15.48
CA SER A 167 -3.51 1.87 -15.49
C SER A 167 -2.43 1.13 -14.67
N SER A 168 -1.16 1.55 -14.82
CA SER A 168 -0.06 0.94 -14.07
C SER A 168 -0.16 1.22 -12.55
N THR A 169 -0.57 2.43 -12.16
CA THR A 169 -0.76 2.80 -10.76
C THR A 169 -1.93 2.03 -10.13
N GLU A 170 -3.04 1.90 -10.84
CA GLU A 170 -4.20 1.12 -10.37
C GLU A 170 -3.86 -0.37 -10.19
N ALA A 171 -3.09 -0.95 -11.11
CA ALA A 171 -2.61 -2.33 -10.99
C ALA A 171 -1.71 -2.53 -9.78
N GLN A 172 -0.78 -1.60 -9.52
CA GLN A 172 0.09 -1.64 -8.34
C GLN A 172 -0.71 -1.54 -7.04
N LEU A 173 -1.66 -0.59 -6.95
CA LEU A 173 -2.52 -0.42 -5.78
C LEU A 173 -3.36 -1.67 -5.50
N THR A 174 -3.86 -2.33 -6.54
CA THR A 174 -4.63 -3.57 -6.40
C THR A 174 -3.76 -4.69 -5.84
N THR A 175 -2.55 -4.88 -6.38
CA THR A 175 -1.59 -5.88 -5.90
C THR A 175 -1.16 -5.64 -4.46
N GLU A 176 -0.93 -4.37 -4.08
CA GLU A 176 -0.59 -4.02 -2.69
C GLU A 176 -1.73 -4.32 -1.72
N ARG A 177 -2.98 -4.00 -2.11
CA ARG A 177 -4.18 -4.31 -1.31
C ARG A 177 -4.39 -5.80 -1.13
N GLU A 178 -4.27 -6.59 -2.20
CA GLU A 178 -4.40 -8.06 -2.15
C GLU A 178 -3.31 -8.66 -1.24
N THR A 179 -2.07 -8.20 -1.36
CA THR A 179 -0.96 -8.65 -0.52
C THR A 179 -1.20 -8.28 0.95
N GLY A 180 -1.72 -7.07 1.22
CA GLY A 180 -2.11 -6.64 2.56
C GLY A 180 -3.19 -7.55 3.17
N THR A 181 -4.27 -7.81 2.44
CA THR A 181 -5.37 -8.67 2.89
C THR A 181 -4.90 -10.11 3.19
N LEU A 182 -4.08 -10.68 2.32
CA LEU A 182 -3.51 -12.03 2.53
C LEU A 182 -2.63 -12.09 3.78
N ARG A 183 -1.83 -11.04 4.04
CA ARG A 183 -1.02 -10.95 5.25
C ARG A 183 -1.86 -10.86 6.52
N GLU A 184 -2.94 -10.07 6.52
CA GLU A 184 -3.87 -9.98 7.66
C GLU A 184 -4.55 -11.31 7.96
N GLN A 185 -5.05 -12.00 6.92
CA GLN A 185 -5.66 -13.32 7.07
C GLN A 185 -4.65 -14.35 7.61
N PHE A 186 -3.43 -14.37 7.07
CA PHE A 186 -2.36 -15.27 7.54
C PHE A 186 -2.03 -15.05 9.02
N ILE A 187 -1.92 -13.79 9.45
CA ILE A 187 -1.68 -13.41 10.83
C ILE A 187 -2.83 -13.90 11.72
N ALA A 188 -4.09 -13.67 11.33
CA ALA A 188 -5.24 -14.09 12.11
C ALA A 188 -5.29 -15.62 12.30
N VAL A 189 -5.05 -16.39 11.23
CA VAL A 189 -5.00 -17.86 11.26
C VAL A 189 -3.86 -18.35 12.17
N LEU A 190 -2.64 -17.82 12.00
CA LEU A 190 -1.49 -18.19 12.84
C LEU A 190 -1.77 -17.95 14.33
N GLY A 191 -2.37 -16.81 14.69
CA GLY A 191 -2.68 -16.51 16.07
C GLY A 191 -3.65 -17.51 16.69
N HIS A 192 -4.68 -17.90 15.95
CA HIS A 192 -5.62 -18.93 16.38
C HIS A 192 -4.94 -20.30 16.53
N ASP A 193 -4.17 -20.70 15.52
CA ASP A 193 -3.54 -22.03 15.48
C ASP A 193 -2.40 -22.19 16.50
N LEU A 194 -1.78 -21.10 16.92
CA LEU A 194 -0.79 -21.11 18.01
C LEU A 194 -1.44 -21.09 19.40
N ARG A 195 -2.60 -20.42 19.58
CA ARG A 195 -3.30 -20.42 20.87
C ARG A 195 -3.90 -21.79 21.20
N ASN A 196 -4.34 -22.56 20.20
CA ASN A 196 -4.95 -23.87 20.41
C ASN A 196 -4.03 -24.88 21.13
N PRO A 197 -2.80 -25.17 20.66
CA PRO A 197 -1.90 -26.08 21.39
C PRO A 197 -1.50 -25.54 22.76
N LEU A 198 -1.36 -24.19 22.92
CA LEU A 198 -1.09 -23.60 24.22
C LEU A 198 -2.21 -23.82 25.22
N SER A 199 -3.46 -23.74 24.78
CA SER A 199 -4.65 -24.02 25.61
C SER A 199 -4.66 -25.47 26.09
N ALA A 200 -4.28 -26.42 25.23
CA ALA A 200 -4.15 -27.84 25.62
C ALA A 200 -3.04 -28.06 26.66
N VAL A 201 -1.89 -27.42 26.47
CA VAL A 201 -0.78 -27.49 27.45
C VAL A 201 -1.18 -26.84 28.78
N ASN A 202 -1.90 -25.72 28.74
CA ASN A 202 -2.41 -25.06 29.93
C ASN A 202 -3.40 -25.95 30.71
N ALA A 203 -4.33 -26.58 29.99
CA ALA A 203 -5.29 -27.54 30.62
C ALA A 203 -4.56 -28.73 31.26
N THR A 204 -3.48 -29.22 30.64
CA THR A 204 -2.65 -30.29 31.22
C THR A 204 -1.93 -29.81 32.47
N ALA A 205 -1.41 -28.59 32.48
CA ALA A 205 -0.78 -28.00 33.66
C ALA A 205 -1.77 -27.79 34.80
N ASP A 206 -3.01 -27.34 34.49
CA ASP A 206 -4.07 -27.22 35.48
C ASP A 206 -4.49 -28.59 36.09
N TYR A 207 -4.52 -29.62 35.24
CA TYR A 207 -4.80 -31.00 35.72
C TYR A 207 -3.73 -31.45 36.70
N LEU A 208 -2.42 -31.22 36.40
CA LEU A 208 -1.32 -31.58 37.30
C LEU A 208 -1.40 -30.84 38.63
N VAL A 209 -1.70 -29.54 38.62
CA VAL A 209 -1.79 -28.72 39.85
C VAL A 209 -2.95 -29.15 40.76
N ARG A 210 -4.11 -29.56 40.15
CA ARG A 210 -5.36 -29.86 40.90
C ARG A 210 -5.48 -31.29 41.34
N ARG A 211 -4.80 -32.24 40.73
CA ARG A 211 -5.05 -33.67 40.86
C ARG A 211 -3.91 -34.46 41.50
N THR A 212 -2.83 -33.83 41.94
CA THR A 212 -1.73 -34.52 42.56
C THR A 212 -1.36 -33.87 43.91
N ASP A 213 -1.06 -34.71 44.87
CA ASP A 213 -0.53 -34.29 46.18
C ASP A 213 1.05 -34.24 46.17
N ASP A 214 1.67 -34.64 45.07
CA ASP A 214 3.12 -34.59 44.91
C ASP A 214 3.56 -33.14 44.62
N THR A 215 4.24 -32.55 45.62
CA THR A 215 4.75 -31.18 45.59
C THR A 215 5.64 -30.91 44.36
N SER A 216 6.39 -31.91 43.91
CA SER A 216 7.27 -31.79 42.74
C SER A 216 6.45 -31.62 41.47
N LEU A 217 5.37 -32.41 41.30
CA LEU A 217 4.46 -32.33 40.17
C LEU A 217 3.63 -31.03 40.19
N VAL A 218 3.18 -30.59 41.36
CA VAL A 218 2.50 -29.30 41.54
C VAL A 218 3.41 -28.15 41.09
N ASN A 219 4.65 -28.15 41.54
CA ASN A 219 5.64 -27.14 41.15
C ASN A 219 5.97 -27.18 39.64
N ALA A 220 6.01 -28.35 39.04
CA ALA A 220 6.16 -28.52 37.60
C ALA A 220 4.95 -27.95 36.84
N GLY A 221 3.75 -28.22 37.31
CA GLY A 221 2.52 -27.66 36.77
C GLY A 221 2.51 -26.12 36.79
N HIS A 222 2.90 -25.52 37.91
CA HIS A 222 3.00 -24.07 38.03
C HIS A 222 4.05 -23.46 37.08
N ARG A 223 5.23 -24.13 36.92
CA ARG A 223 6.22 -23.69 35.94
C ARG A 223 5.69 -23.75 34.52
N LEU A 224 5.01 -24.83 34.18
CA LEU A 224 4.40 -25.01 32.87
C LEU A 224 3.35 -23.93 32.56
N LYS A 225 2.46 -23.64 33.53
CA LYS A 225 1.47 -22.54 33.39
C LYS A 225 2.13 -21.19 33.12
N ARG A 226 3.18 -20.83 33.86
CA ARG A 226 3.93 -19.58 33.62
C ARG A 226 4.55 -19.53 32.23
N THR A 227 5.07 -20.66 31.76
CA THR A 227 5.67 -20.74 30.42
C THR A 227 4.61 -20.56 29.32
N VAL A 228 3.46 -21.24 29.48
CA VAL A 228 2.33 -21.11 28.55
C VAL A 228 1.79 -19.69 28.50
N HIS A 229 1.61 -19.05 29.67
CA HIS A 229 1.15 -17.67 29.75
C HIS A 229 2.11 -16.72 29.02
N ARG A 230 3.42 -16.89 29.24
CA ARG A 230 4.45 -16.11 28.54
C ARG A 230 4.43 -16.32 27.02
N MET A 231 4.23 -17.56 26.56
CA MET A 231 4.13 -17.86 25.13
C MET A 231 2.88 -17.22 24.52
N ALA A 232 1.74 -17.23 25.23
CA ALA A 232 0.52 -16.56 24.80
C ALA A 232 0.74 -15.04 24.62
N GLN A 233 1.38 -14.39 25.60
CA GLN A 233 1.73 -12.98 25.49
C GLN A 233 2.64 -12.68 24.31
N LEU A 234 3.68 -13.50 24.07
CA LEU A 234 4.58 -13.30 22.94
C LEU A 234 3.85 -13.42 21.59
N ILE A 235 2.89 -14.35 21.50
CA ILE A 235 2.05 -14.51 20.30
C ILE A 235 1.18 -13.27 20.11
N ASP A 236 0.52 -12.80 21.18
CA ASP A 236 -0.33 -11.61 21.13
C ASP A 236 0.49 -10.36 20.74
N ASP A 237 1.68 -10.18 21.30
CA ASP A 237 2.58 -9.09 20.95
C ASP A 237 3.00 -9.12 19.48
N VAL A 238 3.37 -10.30 18.95
CA VAL A 238 3.72 -10.46 17.52
C VAL A 238 2.52 -10.16 16.62
N MET A 239 1.33 -10.60 17.03
CA MET A 239 0.09 -10.38 16.28
C MET A 239 -0.28 -8.90 16.25
N ASP A 240 -0.18 -8.20 17.39
CA ASP A 240 -0.45 -6.77 17.49
C ASP A 240 0.58 -5.96 16.68
N PHE A 241 1.87 -6.30 16.77
CA PHE A 241 2.92 -5.71 15.96
C PHE A 241 2.68 -5.88 14.46
N ALA A 242 2.32 -7.09 14.04
CA ALA A 242 2.10 -7.40 12.63
C ALA A 242 0.89 -6.62 12.07
N ARG A 243 -0.18 -6.48 12.85
CA ARG A 243 -1.36 -5.67 12.47
C ARG A 243 -1.03 -4.18 12.40
N GLY A 244 -0.32 -3.64 13.37
CA GLY A 244 0.07 -2.23 13.40
C GLY A 244 0.90 -1.81 12.17
N ARG A 245 1.83 -2.66 11.72
CA ARG A 245 2.71 -2.38 10.55
C ARG A 245 2.06 -2.55 9.19
N LEU A 246 0.95 -3.24 9.10
CA LEU A 246 0.28 -3.54 7.81
C LEU A 246 -0.67 -2.43 7.34
N GLY A 247 -0.69 -1.28 8.02
CA GLY A 247 -1.37 -0.07 7.54
C GLY A 247 -2.82 0.10 8.01
N SER A 248 -3.40 -0.89 8.72
CA SER A 248 -4.74 -0.75 9.35
C SER A 248 -4.68 -0.12 10.75
N GLY A 249 -3.46 0.07 11.32
CA GLY A 249 -3.30 0.51 12.71
C GLY A 249 -3.77 -0.55 13.71
N MET A 250 -3.65 -0.27 15.01
CA MET A 250 -4.21 -1.14 16.05
C MET A 250 -5.73 -0.95 16.09
N ALA A 251 -6.49 -2.03 15.86
CA ALA A 251 -7.94 -2.00 16.01
C ALA A 251 -8.31 -1.89 17.49
N VAL A 252 -9.11 -0.89 17.84
CA VAL A 252 -9.66 -0.67 19.18
C VAL A 252 -11.19 -0.68 19.13
N SER A 253 -11.82 -1.31 20.11
CA SER A 253 -13.28 -1.34 20.28
C SER A 253 -13.68 -0.36 21.38
N ILE A 254 -13.83 0.90 21.01
CA ILE A 254 -14.21 1.96 21.95
C ILE A 254 -15.63 1.70 22.43
N GLN A 255 -15.82 1.57 23.74
CA GLN A 255 -17.10 1.39 24.39
C GLN A 255 -17.13 2.13 25.74
N PRO A 256 -18.32 2.49 26.23
CA PRO A 256 -18.45 3.10 27.55
C PRO A 256 -18.16 2.09 28.66
N VAL A 257 -17.24 2.44 29.57
CA VAL A 257 -16.76 1.59 30.66
C VAL A 257 -16.94 2.33 31.99
N ASP A 258 -17.69 1.72 32.90
CA ASP A 258 -17.96 2.29 34.22
C ASP A 258 -17.06 1.67 35.31
N ASP A 259 -16.45 0.51 35.04
CA ASP A 259 -15.66 -0.32 35.97
C ASP A 259 -14.17 -0.37 35.64
N LEU A 260 -13.64 0.64 34.93
CA LEU A 260 -12.24 0.63 34.52
C LEU A 260 -11.27 0.55 35.70
N ASP A 261 -11.56 1.24 36.81
CA ASP A 261 -10.77 1.20 38.04
C ASP A 261 -10.64 -0.22 38.60
N GLU A 262 -11.73 -0.97 38.66
CA GLU A 262 -11.76 -2.35 39.13
C GLU A 262 -10.96 -3.28 38.22
N ARG A 263 -11.09 -3.09 36.89
CA ARG A 263 -10.33 -3.87 35.89
C ARG A 263 -8.84 -3.63 36.02
N LEU A 264 -8.41 -2.38 36.20
CA LEU A 264 -6.97 -2.05 36.39
C LEU A 264 -6.45 -2.58 37.74
N ARG A 265 -7.26 -2.55 38.81
CA ARG A 265 -6.90 -3.21 40.08
C ARG A 265 -6.66 -4.70 39.87
N GLY A 266 -7.51 -5.38 39.11
CA GLY A 266 -7.32 -6.80 38.76
C GLY A 266 -5.98 -7.08 38.11
N VAL A 267 -5.54 -6.25 37.15
CA VAL A 267 -4.22 -6.37 36.51
C VAL A 267 -3.08 -6.19 37.52
N VAL A 268 -3.18 -5.18 38.38
CA VAL A 268 -2.16 -4.92 39.42
C VAL A 268 -2.08 -6.10 40.38
N ASP A 269 -3.20 -6.63 40.85
CA ASP A 269 -3.24 -7.74 41.82
C ASP A 269 -2.69 -9.03 41.22
N GLU A 270 -2.95 -9.31 39.93
CA GLU A 270 -2.37 -10.46 39.22
C GLU A 270 -0.84 -10.35 39.16
N LEU A 271 -0.31 -9.21 38.73
CA LEU A 271 1.14 -8.98 38.62
C LEU A 271 1.83 -8.96 39.98
N ARG A 272 1.15 -8.42 41.01
CA ARG A 272 1.62 -8.47 42.41
C ARG A 272 1.74 -9.90 42.92
N ALA A 273 0.73 -10.72 42.69
CA ALA A 273 0.73 -12.14 43.06
C ALA A 273 1.82 -12.94 42.33
N ALA A 274 2.13 -12.58 41.10
CA ALA A 274 3.20 -13.21 40.31
C ALA A 274 4.60 -12.78 40.77
N ASN A 275 4.75 -11.62 41.45
CA ASN A 275 6.01 -11.03 41.91
C ASN A 275 5.97 -10.68 43.41
N PRO A 276 5.85 -11.66 44.31
CA PRO A 276 5.61 -11.43 45.76
C PRO A 276 6.77 -10.73 46.47
N SER A 277 7.96 -10.72 45.90
CA SER A 277 9.14 -10.01 46.43
C SER A 277 9.18 -8.51 46.04
N ARG A 278 8.25 -8.04 45.21
CA ARG A 278 8.21 -6.66 44.73
C ARG A 278 7.05 -5.92 45.34
N GLU A 279 7.32 -4.77 45.96
CA GLU A 279 6.29 -3.88 46.44
C GLU A 279 5.66 -3.05 45.28
N VAL A 280 4.32 -3.06 45.17
CA VAL A 280 3.58 -2.26 44.20
C VAL A 280 2.61 -1.37 44.98
N VAL A 281 2.84 -0.07 44.92
CA VAL A 281 1.96 0.94 45.52
C VAL A 281 1.01 1.46 44.44
N THR A 282 -0.31 1.51 44.76
CA THR A 282 -1.35 1.77 43.78
C THR A 282 -2.22 2.92 44.22
N GLU A 283 -2.36 3.92 43.35
CA GLU A 283 -3.26 5.07 43.51
C GLU A 283 -4.17 5.12 42.28
N LEU A 284 -5.33 4.48 42.34
CA LEU A 284 -6.33 4.48 41.26
C LEU A 284 -7.53 5.33 41.70
N ALA A 285 -7.86 6.32 40.88
CA ALA A 285 -8.94 7.27 41.11
C ALA A 285 -9.70 7.57 39.80
N LEU A 286 -10.17 6.53 39.13
CA LEU A 286 -10.98 6.62 37.91
C LEU A 286 -12.46 6.54 38.28
N ASN A 287 -13.02 7.65 38.74
CA ASN A 287 -14.37 7.70 39.31
C ASN A 287 -15.45 8.08 38.28
N THR A 288 -15.13 8.14 37.01
CA THR A 288 -16.03 8.56 35.94
C THR A 288 -16.11 7.51 34.84
N ARG A 289 -17.28 7.37 34.22
CA ARG A 289 -17.44 6.62 32.99
C ARG A 289 -16.52 7.14 31.89
N VAL A 290 -15.84 6.26 31.23
CA VAL A 290 -14.89 6.57 30.16
C VAL A 290 -15.15 5.72 28.92
N ASP A 291 -14.99 6.32 27.75
CA ASP A 291 -15.09 5.61 26.48
C ASP A 291 -13.69 5.11 26.05
N CYS A 292 -13.47 3.80 26.14
CA CYS A 292 -12.20 3.18 25.78
C CYS A 292 -12.39 1.71 25.39
N ASP A 293 -11.32 1.07 24.90
CA ASP A 293 -11.23 -0.39 24.83
C ASP A 293 -10.62 -0.92 26.14
N PRO A 294 -11.41 -1.50 27.05
CA PRO A 294 -10.93 -1.89 28.38
C PRO A 294 -9.85 -2.95 28.33
N SER A 295 -9.88 -3.86 27.34
CA SER A 295 -8.87 -4.92 27.19
C SER A 295 -7.53 -4.34 26.76
N ARG A 296 -7.53 -3.35 25.87
CA ARG A 296 -6.33 -2.63 25.45
C ARG A 296 -5.75 -1.77 26.57
N ILE A 297 -6.58 -1.13 27.37
CA ILE A 297 -6.09 -0.37 28.54
C ILE A 297 -5.51 -1.29 29.62
N GLN A 298 -6.08 -2.47 29.84
CA GLN A 298 -5.48 -3.50 30.70
C GLN A 298 -4.14 -3.98 30.16
N GLN A 299 -4.01 -4.21 28.86
CA GLN A 299 -2.78 -4.58 28.19
C GLN A 299 -1.69 -3.49 28.32
N LEU A 300 -2.07 -2.21 28.15
CA LEU A 300 -1.19 -1.05 28.37
C LEU A 300 -0.62 -1.09 29.79
N LEU A 301 -1.48 -1.19 30.79
CA LEU A 301 -1.02 -1.23 32.20
C LEU A 301 -0.15 -2.46 32.49
N SER A 302 -0.54 -3.63 31.98
CA SER A 302 0.23 -4.86 32.14
C SER A 302 1.66 -4.75 31.58
N ASN A 303 1.80 -4.16 30.39
CA ASN A 303 3.09 -3.95 29.76
C ASN A 303 3.96 -2.94 30.52
N LEU A 304 3.38 -1.80 30.93
CA LEU A 304 4.11 -0.79 31.70
C LEU A 304 4.54 -1.31 33.06
N LEU A 305 3.63 -1.97 33.79
CA LEU A 305 3.91 -2.51 35.12
C LEU A 305 4.90 -3.69 35.03
N GLY A 306 4.76 -4.57 34.04
CA GLY A 306 5.71 -5.68 33.80
C GLY A 306 7.12 -5.18 33.54
N ASN A 307 7.27 -4.10 32.77
CA ASN A 307 8.57 -3.44 32.54
C ASN A 307 9.14 -2.86 33.85
N ALA A 308 8.32 -2.15 34.63
CA ALA A 308 8.76 -1.56 35.90
C ALA A 308 9.18 -2.63 36.94
N LEU A 309 8.49 -3.77 37.00
CA LEU A 309 8.84 -4.90 37.88
C LEU A 309 10.15 -5.58 37.45
N THR A 310 10.41 -5.62 36.12
CA THR A 310 11.62 -6.27 35.57
C THR A 310 12.87 -5.39 35.69
N HIS A 311 12.72 -4.09 35.43
CA HIS A 311 13.85 -3.14 35.34
C HIS A 311 14.02 -2.24 36.58
N GLY A 312 13.05 -2.23 37.47
CA GLY A 312 13.13 -1.47 38.72
C GLY A 312 14.15 -2.05 39.70
N ALA A 313 14.76 -1.20 40.52
CA ALA A 313 15.72 -1.61 41.57
C ALA A 313 15.06 -2.56 42.58
N GLU A 314 15.80 -3.57 43.02
CA GLU A 314 15.36 -4.47 44.10
C GLU A 314 15.14 -3.71 45.39
N GLY A 315 14.06 -3.99 46.11
CA GLY A 315 13.73 -3.33 47.39
C GLY A 315 13.06 -1.95 47.25
N GLU A 316 12.97 -1.38 46.05
CA GLU A 316 12.25 -0.12 45.82
C GLU A 316 10.85 -0.39 45.27
N PRO A 317 9.84 0.37 45.75
CA PRO A 317 8.45 0.17 45.28
C PRO A 317 8.25 0.63 43.86
N VAL A 318 7.34 -0.06 43.13
CA VAL A 318 6.80 0.40 41.86
C VAL A 318 5.52 1.16 42.15
N MET A 319 5.41 2.38 41.61
CA MET A 319 4.23 3.23 41.77
C MET A 319 3.32 3.12 40.54
N VAL A 320 2.05 2.81 40.74
CA VAL A 320 1.02 2.81 39.70
C VAL A 320 -0.01 3.88 40.04
N ARG A 321 -0.22 4.83 39.14
CA ARG A 321 -1.24 5.86 39.30
C ARG A 321 -2.16 5.87 38.07
N ALA A 322 -3.45 5.94 38.33
CA ALA A 322 -4.43 6.24 37.29
C ALA A 322 -5.45 7.24 37.84
N ALA A 323 -5.64 8.32 37.14
CA ALA A 323 -6.59 9.35 37.50
C ALA A 323 -7.27 9.92 36.24
N THR A 324 -8.48 10.42 36.42
CA THR A 324 -9.19 11.18 35.38
C THR A 324 -9.09 12.66 35.74
N ASP A 325 -8.55 13.47 34.86
CA ASP A 325 -8.71 14.91 34.86
C ASP A 325 -9.91 15.29 33.97
N ASP A 326 -10.21 16.61 33.85
CA ASP A 326 -11.42 17.11 33.15
C ASP A 326 -11.54 16.60 31.70
N ASN A 327 -10.45 16.18 31.06
CA ASN A 327 -10.42 15.87 29.64
C ASN A 327 -9.62 14.63 29.28
N HIS A 328 -8.86 14.03 30.22
CA HIS A 328 -7.99 12.90 29.95
C HIS A 328 -8.00 11.86 31.08
N ILE A 329 -7.81 10.60 30.72
CA ILE A 329 -7.34 9.57 31.62
C ILE A 329 -5.82 9.61 31.59
N CYS A 330 -5.20 9.74 32.76
CA CYS A 330 -3.77 9.69 32.92
C CYS A 330 -3.39 8.40 33.64
N ILE A 331 -2.63 7.51 33.00
CA ILE A 331 -2.10 6.28 33.58
C ILE A 331 -0.59 6.42 33.62
N SER A 332 0.00 6.31 34.81
CA SER A 332 1.46 6.37 34.98
C SER A 332 1.98 5.20 35.79
N VAL A 333 3.14 4.70 35.39
CA VAL A 333 3.90 3.67 36.12
C VAL A 333 5.32 4.16 36.29
N ALA A 334 5.76 4.23 37.55
CA ALA A 334 7.09 4.70 37.91
C ALA A 334 7.86 3.66 38.75
N ASN A 335 9.14 3.53 38.49
CA ASN A 335 10.06 2.70 39.24
C ASN A 335 11.40 3.43 39.46
N ARG A 336 12.07 3.12 40.57
CA ARG A 336 13.48 3.46 40.75
C ARG A 336 14.35 2.40 40.10
N GLY A 337 15.59 2.79 39.72
CA GLY A 337 16.53 1.90 39.05
C GLY A 337 17.57 2.66 38.26
N GLU A 338 18.31 1.94 37.43
CA GLU A 338 19.26 2.57 36.51
C GLU A 338 18.52 3.47 35.52
N PRO A 339 18.90 4.76 35.38
CA PRO A 339 18.22 5.67 34.51
C PRO A 339 18.45 5.33 33.05
N ILE A 340 17.42 5.51 32.22
CA ILE A 340 17.54 5.39 30.77
C ILE A 340 18.32 6.60 30.24
N PRO A 341 19.43 6.40 29.49
CA PRO A 341 20.19 7.51 28.92
C PRO A 341 19.33 8.40 28.02
N SER A 342 19.52 9.72 28.10
CA SER A 342 18.72 10.71 27.34
C SER A 342 18.73 10.50 25.84
N GLU A 343 19.85 9.99 25.30
CA GLU A 343 20.01 9.68 23.86
C GLU A 343 19.13 8.49 23.42
N VAL A 344 18.68 7.68 24.35
CA VAL A 344 17.91 6.46 24.11
C VAL A 344 16.41 6.67 24.34
N LEU A 345 16.02 7.66 25.16
CA LEU A 345 14.62 7.95 25.47
C LEU A 345 13.71 8.05 24.24
N PRO A 346 14.11 8.69 23.13
CA PRO A 346 13.27 8.73 21.92
C PRO A 346 13.04 7.36 21.27
N LYS A 347 13.93 6.40 21.53
CA LYS A 347 13.92 5.08 20.88
C LYS A 347 13.24 3.99 21.69
N VAL A 348 12.89 4.22 22.96
CA VAL A 348 12.32 3.17 23.82
C VAL A 348 10.98 2.63 23.32
N PHE A 349 10.26 3.41 22.50
CA PHE A 349 9.00 3.01 21.86
C PHE A 349 9.20 2.42 20.45
N GLU A 350 10.45 2.30 19.96
CA GLU A 350 10.70 1.61 18.68
C GLU A 350 10.55 0.09 18.86
N PRO A 351 10.04 -0.62 17.85
CA PRO A 351 9.90 -2.08 17.93
C PRO A 351 11.27 -2.75 18.06
N TYR A 352 11.32 -3.84 18.85
CA TYR A 352 12.52 -4.64 19.13
C TYR A 352 13.61 -3.93 19.95
N TRP A 353 13.33 -2.71 20.41
CA TRP A 353 14.29 -2.01 21.25
C TRP A 353 14.45 -2.70 22.61
N ARG A 354 15.70 -2.89 23.04
CA ARG A 354 16.07 -3.47 24.34
C ARG A 354 17.35 -2.81 24.87
N PRO A 355 17.46 -2.60 26.21
CA PRO A 355 18.72 -2.19 26.82
C PRO A 355 19.84 -3.20 26.52
N PRO A 356 21.09 -2.75 26.29
CA PRO A 356 22.24 -3.66 26.04
C PRO A 356 22.49 -4.67 27.14
N SER A 357 22.12 -4.33 28.39
CA SER A 357 22.27 -5.15 29.60
C SER A 357 21.18 -6.22 29.80
N SER A 358 20.24 -6.35 28.86
CA SER A 358 19.10 -7.28 29.01
C SER A 358 19.54 -8.73 28.97
N SER A 359 19.13 -9.52 29.97
CA SER A 359 19.40 -10.96 30.05
C SER A 359 18.83 -11.72 28.85
N PRO A 360 19.50 -12.80 28.39
CA PRO A 360 18.91 -13.73 27.41
C PRO A 360 17.58 -14.30 27.95
N GLY A 361 16.48 -14.07 27.25
CA GLY A 361 15.15 -14.55 27.65
C GLY A 361 14.18 -13.48 28.16
N GLY A 362 14.56 -12.19 28.20
CA GLY A 362 13.62 -11.06 28.26
C GLY A 362 12.71 -11.04 27.03
N GLY A 363 11.55 -10.35 27.08
CA GLY A 363 10.57 -10.25 25.99
C GLY A 363 11.16 -9.80 24.64
N LEU A 364 10.33 -9.76 23.60
CA LEU A 364 10.72 -9.40 22.23
C LEU A 364 11.07 -7.91 22.02
N GLY A 365 10.91 -7.05 23.05
CA GLY A 365 11.08 -5.60 22.91
C GLY A 365 9.91 -4.95 22.16
N LEU A 366 8.73 -5.56 22.22
CA LEU A 366 7.51 -5.06 21.58
C LEU A 366 6.55 -4.39 22.58
N GLY A 367 6.70 -4.64 23.89
CA GLY A 367 5.73 -4.17 24.90
C GLY A 367 5.54 -2.66 24.91
N LEU A 368 6.62 -1.86 24.88
CA LEU A 368 6.52 -0.39 24.85
C LEU A 368 6.03 0.13 23.50
N TYR A 369 6.39 -0.52 22.40
CA TYR A 369 5.83 -0.22 21.09
C TYR A 369 4.31 -0.44 21.09
N ILE A 370 3.83 -1.58 21.63
CA ILE A 370 2.40 -1.88 21.76
C ILE A 370 1.70 -0.84 22.66
N CYS A 371 2.35 -0.41 23.75
CA CYS A 371 1.82 0.68 24.59
C CYS A 371 1.57 1.95 23.78
N LYS A 372 2.51 2.33 22.92
CA LYS A 372 2.39 3.49 22.04
C LYS A 372 1.25 3.32 21.05
N GLU A 373 1.18 2.18 20.36
CA GLU A 373 0.10 1.88 19.41
C GLU A 373 -1.29 1.90 20.08
N ILE A 374 -1.43 1.36 21.30
CA ILE A 374 -2.69 1.40 22.06
C ILE A 374 -3.09 2.84 22.33
N VAL A 375 -2.16 3.66 22.81
CA VAL A 375 -2.42 5.04 23.21
C VAL A 375 -2.75 5.90 21.98
N GLU A 376 -2.01 5.76 20.87
CA GLU A 376 -2.27 6.46 19.61
C GLU A 376 -3.62 6.05 18.99
N ALA A 377 -3.98 4.77 19.05
CA ALA A 377 -5.28 4.27 18.57
C ALA A 377 -6.48 4.83 19.37
N HIS A 378 -6.25 5.23 20.63
CA HIS A 378 -7.24 5.96 21.44
C HIS A 378 -7.14 7.48 21.28
N GLY A 379 -6.30 8.01 20.37
CA GLY A 379 -6.11 9.45 20.16
C GLY A 379 -5.31 10.15 21.26
N GLY A 380 -4.55 9.38 22.05
CA GLY A 380 -3.76 9.85 23.19
C GLY A 380 -2.27 10.05 22.90
N THR A 381 -1.50 10.30 23.96
CA THR A 381 -0.03 10.44 23.93
C THR A 381 0.61 9.66 25.05
N ILE A 382 1.79 9.07 24.80
CA ILE A 382 2.61 8.40 25.79
C ILE A 382 3.98 9.06 25.87
N GLU A 383 4.45 9.28 27.09
CA GLU A 383 5.71 9.94 27.38
C GLU A 383 6.54 9.12 28.37
N VAL A 384 7.84 9.32 28.37
CA VAL A 384 8.78 8.73 29.32
C VAL A 384 9.70 9.81 29.88
N CYS A 385 9.87 9.82 31.19
CA CYS A 385 10.86 10.60 31.89
C CYS A 385 11.76 9.66 32.67
N SER A 386 13.10 9.87 32.65
CA SER A 386 14.03 9.05 33.40
C SER A 386 15.19 9.89 33.90
N SER A 387 15.47 9.78 35.19
CA SER A 387 16.63 10.44 35.85
C SER A 387 17.13 9.61 37.03
N ALA A 388 18.38 9.86 37.47
CA ALA A 388 18.94 9.21 38.65
C ALA A 388 18.19 9.56 39.95
N GLU A 389 17.58 10.75 40.02
CA GLU A 389 16.89 11.23 41.22
C GLU A 389 15.44 10.73 41.30
N SER A 390 14.70 10.80 40.18
CA SER A 390 13.28 10.46 40.14
C SER A 390 12.96 9.04 39.68
N GLY A 391 13.97 8.30 39.17
CA GLY A 391 13.76 7.01 38.51
C GLY A 391 13.20 7.16 37.13
N THR A 392 12.53 6.12 36.61
CA THR A 392 11.86 6.08 35.31
C THR A 392 10.35 6.10 35.48
N CYS A 393 9.66 6.96 34.77
CA CYS A 393 8.21 7.09 34.78
C CYS A 393 7.69 7.10 33.34
N PHE A 394 6.79 6.19 33.01
CA PHE A 394 6.01 6.16 31.79
C PHE A 394 4.61 6.73 32.08
N THR A 395 4.15 7.64 31.26
CA THR A 395 2.83 8.30 31.43
C THR A 395 2.05 8.25 30.13
N ALA A 396 0.92 7.60 30.13
CA ALA A 396 -0.05 7.58 29.04
C ALA A 396 -1.20 8.54 29.36
N ARG A 397 -1.55 9.40 28.40
CA ARG A 397 -2.70 10.31 28.47
C ARG A 397 -3.67 9.99 27.36
N LEU A 398 -4.90 9.65 27.69
CA LEU A 398 -5.95 9.25 26.78
C LEU A 398 -7.09 10.25 26.86
N PRO A 399 -7.63 10.78 25.75
CA PRO A 399 -8.75 11.71 25.81
C PRO A 399 -10.00 11.01 26.33
N VAL A 400 -10.74 11.67 27.21
CA VAL A 400 -12.09 11.26 27.59
C VAL A 400 -13.02 11.71 26.47
N LEU A 401 -13.43 10.79 25.62
CA LEU A 401 -14.45 11.05 24.62
C LEU A 401 -15.79 11.28 25.37
N LYS A 402 -16.39 12.46 25.18
CA LYS A 402 -17.66 12.83 25.77
C LYS A 402 -18.82 12.37 24.91
#